data_c4c2a8e8f46e2da5beec90a624f5b701
#
_entry.id   c4c2a8e8f46e2da5beec90a624f5b701
#
_cell.length_a   1.000
_cell.length_b   1.000
_cell.length_c   1.000
_cell.angle_alpha   90.00
_cell.angle_beta   90.00
_cell.angle_gamma   90.00
#
_symmetry.space_group_name_H-M   'P 1'
#
loop_
_entity.id
_entity.type
_entity.pdbx_description
1 polymer ?
#
loop_
_entity_poly.entity_id
_entity_poly.type
_entity_poly.pdbx_seq_one_letter_code
_entity_poly.pdbx_strand_id
1 'polypeptide(L)'
;MKKNIIGLLTTVAAAVLLLVATAAGFAKPDAKGKALTSAEQLEGCVMAGIDAARLPEENAEVLFETILGTKLSGYHAVPDMDELLYELKSGRADVICCPDVTAEYLLRREEGLSRVQAPADTSNGVEGGGRLSFAMALRNEDEALCAELNAAITELSEDGMLEALTVAYVEAEEPLKLYENKASSGKKPLYVGVTGTVPPLDRLDENGTPCGFSVAFLRALGERTGYRFETVVIEPKDSFTLLNSGKVDLLFAYGTSRNTTPGEKDYLVTKGYYTMQEYAYLVLEGTAEVSEQEMETEE
;
A
#
# COMPACT_ATOMS: atom_id res chain seq x y z
N MET A 1 47.09 36.96 2.38
CA MET A 1 46.53 35.63 2.60
C MET A 1 45.58 35.52 3.82
N LYS A 2 45.58 36.39 4.81
CA LYS A 2 44.68 36.28 5.96
C LYS A 2 43.23 36.79 5.76
N LYS A 3 42.98 37.63 4.74
CA LYS A 3 41.62 38.16 4.47
C LYS A 3 40.65 37.18 3.79
N ASN A 4 41.17 36.18 3.04
CA ASN A 4 40.31 35.22 2.33
C ASN A 4 39.86 34.05 3.19
N ILE A 5 40.51 33.79 4.33
CA ILE A 5 40.15 32.72 5.24
C ILE A 5 38.93 33.10 6.12
N ILE A 6 38.85 34.39 6.47
CA ILE A 6 37.70 34.88 7.27
C ILE A 6 36.42 34.91 6.45
N GLY A 7 36.51 35.24 5.12
CA GLY A 7 35.35 35.20 4.25
C GLY A 7 34.83 33.78 3.98
N LEU A 8 35.70 32.77 3.96
CA LEU A 8 35.32 31.37 3.74
C LEU A 8 34.67 30.77 4.99
N LEU A 9 35.16 31.12 6.19
CA LEU A 9 34.60 30.67 7.47
C LEU A 9 33.21 31.26 7.74
N THR A 10 32.96 32.51 7.32
CA THR A 10 31.63 33.13 7.50
C THR A 10 30.60 32.58 6.51
N THR A 11 30.98 32.19 5.30
CA THR A 11 30.06 31.54 4.34
C THR A 11 29.72 30.11 4.74
N VAL A 12 30.66 29.35 5.28
CA VAL A 12 30.39 27.97 5.77
C VAL A 12 29.52 28.01 7.02
N ALA A 13 29.76 28.96 7.94
CA ALA A 13 28.93 29.11 9.14
C ALA A 13 27.50 29.56 8.79
N ALA A 14 27.30 30.41 7.78
CA ALA A 14 25.98 30.81 7.30
C ALA A 14 25.25 29.66 6.61
N ALA A 15 25.94 28.81 5.84
CA ALA A 15 25.36 27.64 5.18
C ALA A 15 24.96 26.55 6.20
N VAL A 16 25.75 26.33 7.25
CA VAL A 16 25.43 25.40 8.33
C VAL A 16 24.27 25.93 9.19
N LEU A 17 24.20 27.23 9.45
CA LEU A 17 23.07 27.84 10.13
C LEU A 17 21.78 27.81 9.30
N LEU A 18 21.86 27.94 7.98
CA LEU A 18 20.69 27.78 7.08
C LEU A 18 20.21 26.33 7.03
N LEU A 19 21.13 25.35 7.03
CA LEU A 19 20.77 23.92 7.08
C LEU A 19 20.16 23.50 8.42
N VAL A 20 20.63 24.07 9.52
CA VAL A 20 20.04 23.82 10.86
C VAL A 20 18.71 24.56 11.02
N ALA A 21 18.55 25.76 10.42
CA ALA A 21 17.28 26.48 10.47
C ALA A 21 16.18 25.84 9.60
N THR A 22 16.53 25.20 8.48
CA THR A 22 15.58 24.45 7.66
C THR A 22 15.20 23.11 8.30
N ALA A 23 16.11 22.46 9.04
CA ALA A 23 15.78 21.25 9.81
C ALA A 23 14.96 21.56 11.09
N ALA A 24 15.07 22.77 11.66
CA ALA A 24 14.29 23.18 12.82
C ALA A 24 12.91 23.77 12.46
N GLY A 25 12.63 24.01 11.19
CA GLY A 25 11.37 24.62 10.72
C GLY A 25 10.22 23.63 10.45
N PHE A 26 10.47 22.34 10.55
CA PHE A 26 9.48 21.29 10.29
C PHE A 26 9.08 20.44 11.50
N ALA A 27 9.59 20.75 12.67
CA ALA A 27 9.00 20.17 13.88
C ALA A 27 7.68 20.92 14.16
N LYS A 28 6.56 20.26 13.87
CA LYS A 28 5.26 20.69 14.40
C LYS A 28 5.43 20.81 15.92
N PRO A 29 5.20 21.98 16.57
CA PRO A 29 5.29 22.04 18.01
C PRO A 29 4.20 21.16 18.60
N ASP A 30 4.63 20.13 19.33
CA ASP A 30 3.81 19.39 20.27
C ASP A 30 2.51 18.74 19.76
N ALA A 31 2.59 17.82 18.80
CA ALA A 31 1.75 16.66 18.89
C ALA A 31 2.22 15.83 20.09
N LYS A 32 1.91 16.25 21.30
CA LYS A 32 1.96 15.41 22.50
C LYS A 32 0.95 14.30 22.27
N GLY A 33 1.46 13.19 21.75
CA GLY A 33 0.67 12.11 21.21
C GLY A 33 -0.16 11.47 22.28
N LYS A 34 -1.42 11.86 22.33
CA LYS A 34 -2.45 10.95 22.84
C LYS A 34 -2.41 9.75 21.90
N ALA A 35 -2.15 8.57 22.45
CA ALA A 35 -2.15 7.34 21.66
C ALA A 35 -3.51 7.22 20.96
N LEU A 36 -3.53 7.30 19.63
CA LEU A 36 -4.73 7.10 18.84
C LEU A 36 -4.98 5.59 18.74
N THR A 37 -5.95 5.10 19.47
CA THR A 37 -6.22 3.66 19.58
C THR A 37 -7.58 3.26 19.01
N SER A 38 -8.47 4.21 18.76
CA SER A 38 -9.80 3.95 18.19
C SER A 38 -10.16 4.95 17.09
N ALA A 39 -11.09 4.56 16.22
CA ALA A 39 -11.52 5.38 15.08
C ALA A 39 -12.16 6.71 15.49
N GLU A 40 -12.86 6.76 16.63
CA GLU A 40 -13.47 7.99 17.13
C GLU A 40 -12.42 9.06 17.48
N GLN A 41 -11.18 8.64 17.75
CA GLN A 41 -10.07 9.54 18.06
C GLN A 41 -9.44 10.14 16.79
N LEU A 42 -9.82 9.67 15.60
CA LEU A 42 -9.35 10.21 14.32
C LEU A 42 -10.10 11.49 13.89
N GLU A 43 -11.08 11.97 14.67
CA GLU A 43 -11.76 13.23 14.38
C GLU A 43 -10.74 14.38 14.32
N GLY A 44 -10.77 15.10 13.20
CA GLY A 44 -9.86 16.22 12.95
C GLY A 44 -8.41 15.83 12.60
N CYS A 45 -8.10 14.55 12.43
CA CYS A 45 -6.80 14.10 11.94
C CYS A 45 -6.63 14.35 10.44
N VAL A 46 -5.38 14.49 10.01
CA VAL A 46 -4.98 14.42 8.60
C VAL A 46 -4.64 12.97 8.31
N MET A 47 -5.27 12.40 7.28
CA MET A 47 -5.00 11.03 6.81
C MET A 47 -4.16 11.06 5.54
N ALA A 48 -3.27 10.10 5.35
CA ALA A 48 -2.62 9.85 4.08
C ALA A 48 -2.91 8.44 3.56
N GLY A 49 -2.96 8.30 2.24
CA GLY A 49 -3.14 7.02 1.56
C GLY A 49 -2.54 7.05 0.15
N ILE A 50 -2.37 5.87 -0.45
CA ILE A 50 -1.81 5.77 -1.80
C ILE A 50 -2.77 6.39 -2.83
N ASP A 51 -2.23 7.24 -3.72
CA ASP A 51 -2.95 7.80 -4.85
C ASP A 51 -3.36 6.68 -5.81
N ALA A 52 -4.65 6.43 -5.89
CA ALA A 52 -5.20 5.42 -6.78
C ALA A 52 -5.98 6.09 -7.91
N ALA A 53 -5.70 5.69 -9.16
CA ALA A 53 -6.35 6.25 -10.34
C ALA A 53 -7.89 6.22 -10.32
N ARG A 54 -8.48 5.42 -9.44
CA ARG A 54 -9.94 5.24 -9.29
C ARG A 54 -10.56 6.00 -8.13
N LEU A 55 -9.74 6.53 -7.24
CA LEU A 55 -10.19 7.23 -6.05
C LEU A 55 -9.44 8.57 -5.94
N PRO A 56 -9.88 9.60 -6.67
CA PRO A 56 -9.33 10.94 -6.53
C PRO A 56 -9.33 11.41 -5.07
N GLU A 57 -8.35 12.21 -4.67
CA GLU A 57 -8.13 12.67 -3.30
C GLU A 57 -9.40 13.20 -2.62
N GLU A 58 -10.16 14.02 -3.32
CA GLU A 58 -11.44 14.57 -2.85
C GLU A 58 -12.50 13.52 -2.55
N ASN A 59 -12.52 12.41 -3.30
CA ASN A 59 -13.44 11.29 -3.08
C ASN A 59 -12.91 10.35 -2.00
N ALA A 60 -11.58 10.23 -1.85
CA ALA A 60 -10.95 9.42 -0.83
C ALA A 60 -11.27 9.95 0.57
N GLU A 61 -11.16 11.26 0.79
CA GLU A 61 -11.53 11.89 2.05
C GLU A 61 -12.97 11.56 2.44
N VAL A 62 -13.93 11.81 1.54
CA VAL A 62 -15.35 11.52 1.79
C VAL A 62 -15.62 10.03 2.06
N LEU A 63 -14.92 9.13 1.32
CA LEU A 63 -15.06 7.70 1.52
C LEU A 63 -14.59 7.30 2.92
N PHE A 64 -13.39 7.74 3.33
CA PHE A 64 -12.85 7.36 4.63
C PHE A 64 -13.62 8.00 5.80
N GLU A 65 -14.08 9.25 5.67
CA GLU A 65 -15.00 9.85 6.63
C GLU A 65 -16.28 9.01 6.80
N THR A 66 -16.80 8.49 5.69
CA THR A 66 -18.01 7.64 5.70
C THR A 66 -17.72 6.28 6.37
N ILE A 67 -16.59 5.64 6.06
CA ILE A 67 -16.18 4.36 6.64
C ILE A 67 -15.93 4.50 8.14
N LEU A 68 -15.22 5.54 8.54
CA LEU A 68 -14.85 5.77 9.95
C LEU A 68 -15.98 6.37 10.79
N GLY A 69 -16.98 6.95 10.16
CA GLY A 69 -18.06 7.66 10.85
C GLY A 69 -17.59 8.94 11.55
N THR A 70 -16.45 9.51 11.12
CA THR A 70 -15.84 10.71 11.72
C THR A 70 -15.35 11.68 10.65
N LYS A 71 -15.09 12.93 11.04
CA LYS A 71 -14.59 13.98 10.16
C LYS A 71 -13.06 14.08 10.20
N LEU A 72 -12.43 14.10 9.04
CA LEU A 72 -11.01 14.37 8.87
C LEU A 72 -10.76 15.88 8.73
N SER A 73 -9.55 16.34 8.99
CA SER A 73 -9.10 17.70 8.63
C SER A 73 -8.45 17.76 7.26
N GLY A 74 -8.19 16.64 6.63
CA GLY A 74 -7.66 16.52 5.27
C GLY A 74 -7.22 15.11 4.93
N TYR A 75 -7.03 14.90 3.64
CA TYR A 75 -6.50 13.66 3.07
C TYR A 75 -5.35 13.97 2.13
N HIS A 76 -4.24 13.26 2.25
CA HIS A 76 -3.09 13.38 1.36
C HIS A 76 -2.96 12.13 0.51
N ALA A 77 -3.12 12.27 -0.80
CA ALA A 77 -2.84 11.20 -1.75
C ALA A 77 -1.35 11.20 -2.09
N VAL A 78 -0.68 10.06 -1.88
CA VAL A 78 0.77 9.91 -2.10
C VAL A 78 1.07 8.83 -3.13
N PRO A 79 2.20 8.92 -3.86
CA PRO A 79 2.46 8.04 -5.00
C PRO A 79 2.90 6.63 -4.60
N ASP A 80 3.56 6.47 -3.43
CA ASP A 80 4.20 5.22 -3.05
C ASP A 80 4.28 5.03 -1.52
N MET A 81 4.83 3.89 -1.10
CA MET A 81 4.94 3.51 0.31
C MET A 81 5.96 4.34 1.08
N ASP A 82 7.03 4.79 0.43
CA ASP A 82 8.08 5.59 1.08
C ASP A 82 7.52 6.97 1.44
N GLU A 83 6.79 7.60 0.53
CA GLU A 83 6.12 8.87 0.80
C GLU A 83 4.97 8.69 1.81
N LEU A 84 4.24 7.57 1.78
CA LEU A 84 3.21 7.27 2.78
C LEU A 84 3.79 7.24 4.20
N LEU A 85 4.88 6.50 4.40
CA LEU A 85 5.57 6.44 5.68
C LEU A 85 6.20 7.78 6.06
N TYR A 86 6.69 8.54 5.08
CA TYR A 86 7.23 9.87 5.33
C TYR A 86 6.17 10.86 5.80
N GLU A 87 4.96 10.84 5.22
CA GLU A 87 3.82 11.65 5.69
C GLU A 87 3.56 11.40 7.19
N LEU A 88 3.50 10.13 7.59
CA LEU A 88 3.26 9.76 8.98
C LEU A 88 4.43 10.14 9.90
N LYS A 89 5.66 9.71 9.55
CA LYS A 89 6.85 9.92 10.38
C LYS A 89 7.25 11.39 10.53
N SER A 90 6.95 12.21 9.53
CA SER A 90 7.19 13.67 9.58
C SER A 90 6.08 14.45 10.30
N GLY A 91 4.97 13.81 10.66
CA GLY A 91 3.81 14.44 11.28
C GLY A 91 3.00 15.32 10.31
N ARG A 92 3.16 15.15 8.99
CA ARG A 92 2.29 15.78 7.98
C ARG A 92 0.94 15.10 7.90
N ALA A 93 0.91 13.79 8.16
CA ALA A 93 -0.30 13.04 8.44
C ALA A 93 -0.26 12.49 9.87
N ASP A 94 -1.42 12.43 10.49
CA ASP A 94 -1.59 11.87 11.84
C ASP A 94 -1.85 10.36 11.77
N VAL A 95 -2.41 9.89 10.64
CA VAL A 95 -2.79 8.50 10.39
C VAL A 95 -2.56 8.16 8.92
N ILE A 96 -2.12 6.94 8.66
CA ILE A 96 -2.08 6.39 7.30
C ILE A 96 -3.10 5.26 7.14
N CYS A 97 -3.65 5.17 5.92
CA CYS A 97 -4.59 4.14 5.55
C CYS A 97 -3.99 3.28 4.43
N CYS A 98 -4.05 1.96 4.60
CA CYS A 98 -3.56 1.00 3.62
C CYS A 98 -4.34 -0.32 3.72
N PRO A 99 -4.23 -1.20 2.71
CA PRO A 99 -4.78 -2.54 2.81
C PRO A 99 -4.28 -3.28 4.05
N ASP A 100 -5.15 -4.07 4.67
CA ASP A 100 -4.83 -4.79 5.92
C ASP A 100 -3.56 -5.64 5.81
N VAL A 101 -3.36 -6.33 4.70
CA VAL A 101 -2.13 -7.12 4.44
C VAL A 101 -0.88 -6.25 4.41
N THR A 102 -0.99 -5.02 3.89
CA THR A 102 0.10 -4.04 3.89
C THR A 102 0.38 -3.51 5.28
N ALA A 103 -0.67 -3.28 6.08
CA ALA A 103 -0.51 -2.88 7.47
C ALA A 103 0.24 -3.94 8.28
N GLU A 104 -0.12 -5.21 8.14
CA GLU A 104 0.60 -6.33 8.79
C GLU A 104 2.08 -6.37 8.36
N TYR A 105 2.35 -6.15 7.07
CA TYR A 105 3.70 -6.08 6.55
C TYR A 105 4.50 -4.93 7.18
N LEU A 106 3.91 -3.73 7.27
CA LEU A 106 4.55 -2.55 7.85
C LEU A 106 4.79 -2.71 9.35
N LEU A 107 3.81 -3.22 10.11
CA LEU A 107 3.94 -3.46 11.56
C LEU A 107 5.06 -4.43 11.92
N ARG A 108 5.42 -5.35 11.01
CA ARG A 108 6.56 -6.26 11.22
C ARG A 108 7.92 -5.63 10.91
N ARG A 109 7.97 -4.54 10.16
CA ARG A 109 9.22 -3.96 9.61
C ARG A 109 9.55 -2.57 10.11
N GLU A 110 8.53 -1.82 10.48
CA GLU A 110 8.66 -0.43 10.91
C GLU A 110 8.42 -0.34 12.42
N GLU A 111 9.45 0.02 13.15
CA GLU A 111 9.33 0.26 14.59
C GLU A 111 8.49 1.51 14.88
N GLY A 112 7.77 1.50 15.99
CA GLY A 112 6.98 2.64 16.45
C GLY A 112 5.68 2.87 15.69
N LEU A 113 5.19 1.86 14.95
CA LEU A 113 3.85 1.85 14.37
C LEU A 113 2.87 1.07 15.24
N SER A 114 1.66 1.58 15.36
CA SER A 114 0.55 0.87 15.97
C SER A 114 -0.70 0.95 15.11
N ARG A 115 -1.57 -0.04 15.29
CA ARG A 115 -2.85 -0.11 14.57
C ARG A 115 -3.93 0.61 15.37
N VAL A 116 -4.71 1.46 14.70
CA VAL A 116 -5.96 2.01 15.23
C VAL A 116 -7.04 0.94 15.12
N GLN A 117 -7.76 0.71 16.21
CA GLN A 117 -8.89 -0.20 16.20
C GLN A 117 -10.03 0.42 15.36
N ALA A 118 -10.35 -0.21 14.24
CA ALA A 118 -11.47 0.20 13.41
C ALA A 118 -12.81 0.10 14.20
N PRO A 119 -13.83 0.87 13.83
CA PRO A 119 -15.15 0.72 14.43
C PRO A 119 -15.63 -0.73 14.30
N ALA A 120 -16.23 -1.26 15.35
CA ALA A 120 -16.68 -2.65 15.40
C ALA A 120 -17.75 -2.99 14.34
N ASP A 121 -18.39 -2.01 13.75
CA ASP A 121 -19.44 -2.15 12.75
C ASP A 121 -19.22 -1.23 11.55
N THR A 122 -18.20 -1.54 10.74
CA THR A 122 -18.03 -0.90 9.42
C THR A 122 -18.93 -1.52 8.37
N SER A 123 -19.77 -2.48 8.74
CA SER A 123 -20.61 -3.23 7.80
C SER A 123 -21.76 -2.41 7.22
N ASN A 124 -22.12 -1.24 7.80
CA ASN A 124 -23.29 -0.43 7.39
C ASN A 124 -24.52 -1.26 6.99
N GLY A 125 -24.76 -2.37 7.71
CA GLY A 125 -25.84 -3.31 7.43
C GLY A 125 -25.57 -4.28 6.28
N VAL A 126 -24.33 -4.37 5.77
CA VAL A 126 -23.95 -5.36 4.76
C VAL A 126 -23.44 -6.62 5.48
N GLU A 127 -24.22 -7.69 5.42
CA GLU A 127 -23.77 -9.01 5.91
C GLU A 127 -22.44 -9.37 5.24
N GLY A 128 -21.37 -9.50 6.03
CA GLY A 128 -20.06 -9.96 5.57
C GLY A 128 -18.89 -9.00 5.73
N GLY A 129 -19.06 -7.86 6.44
CA GLY A 129 -18.00 -6.87 6.73
C GLY A 129 -17.18 -6.48 5.48
N GLY A 130 -16.72 -5.28 5.36
CA GLY A 130 -15.92 -4.85 4.19
C GLY A 130 -14.72 -5.77 3.94
N ARG A 131 -14.82 -6.64 2.95
CA ARG A 131 -13.70 -7.51 2.50
C ARG A 131 -13.17 -6.99 1.19
N LEU A 132 -11.87 -6.77 1.15
CA LEU A 132 -11.13 -6.45 -0.05
C LEU A 132 -10.60 -7.75 -0.66
N SER A 133 -10.88 -7.95 -1.94
CA SER A 133 -10.32 -9.07 -2.71
C SER A 133 -9.39 -8.50 -3.78
N PHE A 134 -8.18 -9.03 -3.84
CA PHE A 134 -7.23 -8.68 -4.90
C PHE A 134 -7.38 -9.62 -6.09
N ALA A 135 -7.45 -9.03 -7.27
CA ALA A 135 -7.63 -9.67 -8.55
C ALA A 135 -6.71 -9.02 -9.59
N MET A 136 -6.83 -9.40 -10.85
CA MET A 136 -6.23 -8.68 -11.97
C MET A 136 -7.31 -8.00 -12.77
N ALA A 137 -7.06 -6.76 -13.24
CA ALA A 137 -7.95 -6.05 -14.14
C ALA A 137 -7.46 -6.14 -15.59
N LEU A 138 -8.42 -6.24 -16.53
CA LEU A 138 -8.22 -6.35 -17.97
C LEU A 138 -9.15 -5.39 -18.71
N ARG A 139 -8.88 -5.15 -20.00
CA ARG A 139 -9.82 -4.46 -20.90
C ARG A 139 -11.07 -5.32 -21.15
N ASN A 140 -12.18 -4.69 -21.42
CA ASN A 140 -13.45 -5.39 -21.68
C ASN A 140 -13.42 -6.30 -22.91
N GLU A 141 -12.58 -6.00 -23.90
CA GLU A 141 -12.40 -6.85 -25.09
C GLU A 141 -11.59 -8.13 -24.83
N ASP A 142 -10.94 -8.27 -23.67
CA ASP A 142 -10.08 -9.41 -23.35
C ASP A 142 -10.84 -10.55 -22.62
N GLU A 143 -12.14 -10.75 -22.91
CA GLU A 143 -13.00 -11.77 -22.26
C GLU A 143 -12.40 -13.19 -22.30
N ALA A 144 -11.84 -13.59 -23.44
CA ALA A 144 -11.26 -14.93 -23.59
C ALA A 144 -10.03 -15.11 -22.69
N LEU A 145 -9.17 -14.08 -22.58
CA LEU A 145 -8.03 -14.08 -21.69
C LEU A 145 -8.47 -14.12 -20.22
N CYS A 146 -9.46 -13.30 -19.86
CA CYS A 146 -10.02 -13.30 -18.51
C CYS A 146 -10.57 -14.68 -18.11
N ALA A 147 -11.27 -15.35 -19.00
CA ALA A 147 -11.79 -16.70 -18.76
C ALA A 147 -10.66 -17.73 -18.59
N GLU A 148 -9.60 -17.66 -19.40
CA GLU A 148 -8.43 -18.54 -19.30
C GLU A 148 -7.68 -18.33 -17.98
N LEU A 149 -7.47 -17.08 -17.56
CA LEU A 149 -6.87 -16.73 -16.28
C LEU A 149 -7.73 -17.20 -15.09
N ASN A 150 -9.04 -17.05 -15.19
CA ASN A 150 -9.97 -17.51 -14.15
C ASN A 150 -9.94 -19.03 -13.97
N ALA A 151 -9.81 -19.78 -15.05
CA ALA A 151 -9.63 -21.23 -14.96
C ALA A 151 -8.33 -21.59 -14.27
N ALA A 152 -7.22 -20.96 -14.64
CA ALA A 152 -5.93 -21.19 -14.03
C ALA A 152 -5.87 -20.78 -12.53
N ILE A 153 -6.49 -19.66 -12.15
CA ILE A 153 -6.60 -19.26 -10.73
C ILE A 153 -7.42 -20.30 -9.95
N THR A 154 -8.46 -20.85 -10.55
CA THR A 154 -9.26 -21.91 -9.92
C THR A 154 -8.41 -23.16 -9.67
N GLU A 155 -7.65 -23.62 -10.69
CA GLU A 155 -6.75 -24.75 -10.55
C GLU A 155 -5.70 -24.54 -9.45
N LEU A 156 -5.06 -23.35 -9.41
CA LEU A 156 -4.08 -23.00 -8.36
C LEU A 156 -4.69 -22.99 -6.97
N SER A 157 -5.97 -22.64 -6.86
CA SER A 157 -6.70 -22.67 -5.58
C SER A 157 -7.06 -24.11 -5.18
N GLU A 158 -7.54 -24.93 -6.12
CA GLU A 158 -7.99 -26.29 -5.86
C GLU A 158 -6.84 -27.25 -5.53
N ASP A 159 -5.66 -27.07 -6.13
CA ASP A 159 -4.48 -27.90 -5.87
C ASP A 159 -3.62 -27.41 -4.68
N GLY A 160 -4.04 -26.32 -4.01
CA GLY A 160 -3.36 -25.74 -2.85
C GLY A 160 -2.12 -24.90 -3.19
N MET A 161 -1.80 -24.69 -4.47
CA MET A 161 -0.64 -23.88 -4.86
C MET A 161 -0.82 -22.42 -4.43
N LEU A 162 -2.02 -21.88 -4.57
CA LEU A 162 -2.30 -20.49 -4.18
C LEU A 162 -2.09 -20.27 -2.67
N GLU A 163 -2.53 -21.21 -1.84
CA GLU A 163 -2.28 -21.20 -0.40
C GLU A 163 -0.78 -21.30 -0.10
N ALA A 164 -0.07 -22.20 -0.74
CA ALA A 164 1.38 -22.35 -0.57
C ALA A 164 2.16 -21.07 -0.95
N LEU A 165 1.75 -20.38 -2.02
CA LEU A 165 2.33 -19.09 -2.40
C LEU A 165 2.03 -17.99 -1.37
N THR A 166 0.82 -17.99 -0.83
CA THR A 166 0.42 -17.03 0.23
C THR A 166 1.25 -17.24 1.49
N VAL A 167 1.35 -18.47 1.97
CA VAL A 167 2.19 -18.78 3.15
C VAL A 167 3.65 -18.39 2.90
N ALA A 168 4.23 -18.77 1.76
CA ALA A 168 5.65 -18.52 1.48
C ALA A 168 5.97 -17.03 1.31
N TYR A 169 5.16 -16.28 0.59
CA TYR A 169 5.53 -14.92 0.14
C TYR A 169 4.75 -13.79 0.80
N VAL A 170 3.63 -14.07 1.43
CA VAL A 170 2.84 -13.07 2.18
C VAL A 170 3.09 -13.20 3.68
N GLU A 171 3.03 -14.41 4.21
CA GLU A 171 3.15 -14.64 5.66
C GLU A 171 4.62 -14.78 6.10
N ALA A 172 5.39 -15.64 5.42
CA ALA A 172 6.78 -15.93 5.77
C ALA A 172 7.81 -15.03 5.05
N GLU A 173 7.37 -14.29 4.01
CA GLU A 173 8.22 -13.39 3.20
C GLU A 173 9.50 -14.07 2.70
N GLU A 174 9.39 -15.34 2.30
CA GLU A 174 10.54 -16.10 1.79
C GLU A 174 11.18 -15.38 0.59
N PRO A 175 12.51 -15.48 0.43
CA PRO A 175 13.19 -15.03 -0.78
C PRO A 175 12.62 -15.75 -2.00
N LEU A 176 12.42 -15.01 -3.10
CA LEU A 176 11.92 -15.59 -4.34
C LEU A 176 12.85 -16.71 -4.80
N LYS A 177 12.34 -17.95 -4.87
CA LYS A 177 13.09 -19.07 -5.44
C LYS A 177 13.24 -18.81 -6.93
N LEU A 178 14.49 -18.70 -7.40
CA LEU A 178 14.80 -18.58 -8.81
C LEU A 178 14.47 -19.90 -9.51
N TYR A 179 13.23 -20.04 -9.96
CA TYR A 179 12.89 -21.06 -10.94
C TYR A 179 13.14 -20.49 -12.33
N GLU A 180 13.84 -21.25 -13.17
CA GLU A 180 13.93 -20.89 -14.59
C GLU A 180 12.52 -20.79 -15.15
N ASN A 181 12.19 -19.65 -15.73
CA ASN A 181 10.92 -19.44 -16.39
C ASN A 181 10.88 -20.32 -17.65
N LYS A 182 10.35 -21.52 -17.53
CA LYS A 182 10.13 -22.44 -18.68
C LYS A 182 8.91 -21.98 -19.49
N ALA A 183 8.91 -20.72 -19.90
CA ALA A 183 7.92 -20.22 -20.84
C ALA A 183 8.12 -20.88 -22.20
N SER A 184 7.19 -21.67 -22.64
CA SER A 184 7.36 -22.35 -23.91
C SER A 184 6.08 -22.74 -24.62
N SER A 185 5.14 -21.85 -24.78
CA SER A 185 3.97 -22.23 -25.59
C SER A 185 3.89 -21.50 -26.93
N GLY A 186 4.86 -20.66 -27.27
CA GLY A 186 4.77 -19.80 -28.47
C GLY A 186 3.70 -18.70 -28.38
N LYS A 187 3.00 -18.59 -27.26
CA LYS A 187 2.10 -17.48 -26.98
C LYS A 187 2.89 -16.17 -26.86
N LYS A 188 2.28 -15.05 -27.23
CA LYS A 188 2.87 -13.73 -27.01
C LYS A 188 3.02 -13.48 -25.51
N PRO A 189 4.08 -12.76 -25.08
CA PRO A 189 4.17 -12.33 -23.69
C PRO A 189 3.00 -11.42 -23.35
N LEU A 190 2.56 -11.48 -22.09
CA LEU A 190 1.59 -10.57 -21.50
C LEU A 190 2.30 -9.64 -20.56
N TYR A 191 2.09 -8.34 -20.73
CA TYR A 191 2.68 -7.31 -19.90
C TYR A 191 1.75 -7.00 -18.73
N VAL A 192 2.28 -7.09 -17.51
CA VAL A 192 1.52 -6.92 -16.26
C VAL A 192 2.00 -5.68 -15.52
N GLY A 193 1.14 -4.69 -15.40
CA GLY A 193 1.41 -3.49 -14.60
C GLY A 193 1.42 -3.84 -13.11
N VAL A 194 2.51 -3.52 -12.44
CA VAL A 194 2.72 -3.66 -10.99
C VAL A 194 3.12 -2.31 -10.42
N THR A 195 2.61 -1.96 -9.25
CA THR A 195 2.81 -0.63 -8.65
C THR A 195 3.78 -0.64 -7.47
N GLY A 196 3.95 -1.79 -6.82
CA GLY A 196 4.70 -1.91 -5.58
C GLY A 196 4.01 -1.32 -4.35
N THR A 197 2.73 -0.94 -4.46
CA THR A 197 2.01 -0.20 -3.41
C THR A 197 1.14 -1.06 -2.51
N VAL A 198 1.15 -2.37 -2.71
CA VAL A 198 0.40 -3.34 -1.87
C VAL A 198 1.35 -4.45 -1.36
N PRO A 199 2.45 -4.10 -0.65
CA PRO A 199 3.31 -5.11 -0.10
C PRO A 199 2.56 -5.94 0.97
N PRO A 200 2.87 -7.23 1.10
CA PRO A 200 3.82 -8.04 0.33
C PRO A 200 3.26 -8.65 -0.96
N LEU A 201 1.96 -8.40 -1.30
CA LEU A 201 1.33 -8.94 -2.52
C LEU A 201 1.94 -8.35 -3.79
N ASP A 202 2.08 -7.05 -3.83
CA ASP A 202 2.73 -6.29 -4.91
C ASP A 202 3.86 -5.45 -4.29
N ARG A 203 5.09 -5.90 -4.49
CA ARG A 203 6.27 -5.34 -3.84
C ARG A 203 7.41 -5.18 -4.83
N LEU A 204 8.16 -4.11 -4.67
CA LEU A 204 9.45 -3.91 -5.32
C LEU A 204 10.58 -4.17 -4.31
N ASP A 205 11.73 -4.63 -4.79
CA ASP A 205 12.96 -4.67 -4.00
C ASP A 205 13.63 -3.29 -3.95
N GLU A 206 14.74 -3.18 -3.25
CA GLU A 206 15.53 -1.95 -3.10
C GLU A 206 16.09 -1.39 -4.42
N ASN A 207 16.06 -2.16 -5.49
CA ASN A 207 16.44 -1.74 -6.84
C ASN A 207 15.23 -1.36 -7.71
N GLY A 208 14.02 -1.36 -7.15
CA GLY A 208 12.78 -1.11 -7.87
C GLY A 208 12.33 -2.30 -8.73
N THR A 209 12.81 -3.51 -8.46
CA THR A 209 12.45 -4.71 -9.23
C THR A 209 11.29 -5.45 -8.56
N PRO A 210 10.24 -5.84 -9.31
CA PRO A 210 9.14 -6.63 -8.78
C PRO A 210 9.61 -7.94 -8.16
N CYS A 211 9.12 -8.25 -6.96
CA CYS A 211 9.55 -9.42 -6.22
C CYS A 211 8.43 -9.99 -5.34
N GLY A 212 8.68 -11.14 -4.71
CA GLY A 212 7.74 -11.76 -3.78
C GLY A 212 6.54 -12.40 -4.46
N PHE A 213 5.36 -12.22 -3.84
CA PHE A 213 4.13 -12.91 -4.23
C PHE A 213 3.73 -12.66 -5.68
N SER A 214 3.76 -11.40 -6.16
CA SER A 214 3.33 -11.06 -7.54
C SER A 214 4.10 -11.87 -8.58
N VAL A 215 5.42 -11.92 -8.46
CA VAL A 215 6.29 -12.65 -9.41
C VAL A 215 6.08 -14.17 -9.31
N ALA A 216 5.94 -14.69 -8.09
CA ALA A 216 5.73 -16.13 -7.87
C ALA A 216 4.35 -16.57 -8.41
N PHE A 217 3.31 -15.78 -8.16
CA PHE A 217 1.95 -16.05 -8.64
C PHE A 217 1.85 -15.98 -10.17
N LEU A 218 2.40 -14.93 -10.80
CA LEU A 218 2.41 -14.79 -12.26
C LEU A 218 3.19 -15.94 -12.92
N ARG A 219 4.25 -16.44 -12.28
CA ARG A 219 4.97 -17.63 -12.75
C ARG A 219 4.09 -18.88 -12.68
N ALA A 220 3.42 -19.12 -11.56
CA ALA A 220 2.49 -20.25 -11.41
C ALA A 220 1.34 -20.18 -12.43
N LEU A 221 0.79 -18.99 -12.68
CA LEU A 221 -0.18 -18.79 -13.77
C LEU A 221 0.39 -19.11 -15.14
N GLY A 222 1.65 -18.72 -15.39
CA GLY A 222 2.35 -19.01 -16.64
C GLY A 222 2.49 -20.52 -16.89
N GLU A 223 2.74 -21.30 -15.86
CA GLU A 223 2.82 -22.76 -15.94
C GLU A 223 1.47 -23.40 -16.30
N ARG A 224 0.34 -22.83 -15.84
CA ARG A 224 -1.01 -23.33 -16.15
C ARG A 224 -1.49 -22.89 -17.53
N THR A 225 -1.25 -21.62 -17.88
CA THR A 225 -1.80 -21.02 -19.11
C THR A 225 -0.86 -21.13 -20.32
N GLY A 226 0.44 -21.36 -20.07
CA GLY A 226 1.50 -21.30 -21.08
C GLY A 226 1.85 -19.86 -21.51
N TYR A 227 1.32 -18.82 -20.90
CA TYR A 227 1.76 -17.44 -21.15
C TYR A 227 3.09 -17.15 -20.42
N ARG A 228 3.88 -16.28 -21.04
CA ARG A 228 4.99 -15.62 -20.35
C ARG A 228 4.49 -14.27 -19.87
N PHE A 229 4.48 -14.06 -18.55
CA PHE A 229 4.16 -12.78 -17.96
C PHE A 229 5.44 -11.96 -17.75
N GLU A 230 5.40 -10.70 -18.19
CA GLU A 230 6.48 -9.72 -18.02
C GLU A 230 5.94 -8.56 -17.18
N THR A 231 6.53 -8.31 -16.02
CA THR A 231 6.12 -7.23 -15.14
C THR A 231 6.66 -5.89 -15.63
N VAL A 232 5.81 -4.87 -15.57
CA VAL A 232 6.14 -3.48 -15.90
C VAL A 232 5.79 -2.64 -14.67
N VAL A 233 6.79 -1.99 -14.07
CA VAL A 233 6.54 -1.07 -12.94
C VAL A 233 5.87 0.19 -13.48
N ILE A 234 4.76 0.56 -12.88
CA ILE A 234 3.92 1.68 -13.30
C ILE A 234 3.51 2.54 -12.10
N GLU A 235 3.26 3.81 -12.33
CA GLU A 235 2.65 4.68 -11.34
C GLU A 235 1.18 4.31 -11.11
N PRO A 236 0.67 4.25 -9.86
CA PRO A 236 -0.71 3.88 -9.58
C PRO A 236 -1.74 4.70 -10.35
N LYS A 237 -1.54 6.02 -10.44
CA LYS A 237 -2.42 6.96 -11.16
C LYS A 237 -2.51 6.71 -12.66
N ASP A 238 -1.48 6.12 -13.27
CA ASP A 238 -1.40 5.88 -14.71
C ASP A 238 -1.93 4.51 -15.12
N SER A 239 -2.29 3.65 -14.16
CA SER A 239 -2.66 2.24 -14.36
C SER A 239 -3.65 2.04 -15.50
N PHE A 240 -4.79 2.72 -15.47
CA PHE A 240 -5.83 2.55 -16.50
C PHE A 240 -5.48 3.18 -17.83
N THR A 241 -4.72 4.27 -17.85
CA THR A 241 -4.21 4.87 -19.08
C THR A 241 -3.29 3.90 -19.81
N LEU A 242 -2.41 3.21 -19.08
CA LEU A 242 -1.49 2.22 -19.63
C LEU A 242 -2.22 0.95 -20.07
N LEU A 243 -3.22 0.49 -19.33
CA LEU A 243 -4.07 -0.63 -19.70
C LEU A 243 -4.86 -0.33 -20.99
N ASN A 244 -5.55 0.81 -21.04
CA ASN A 244 -6.36 1.21 -22.21
C ASN A 244 -5.53 1.45 -23.46
N SER A 245 -4.30 1.91 -23.33
CA SER A 245 -3.38 2.10 -24.47
C SER A 245 -2.69 0.81 -24.93
N GLY A 246 -2.89 -0.32 -24.23
CA GLY A 246 -2.24 -1.59 -24.54
C GLY A 246 -0.74 -1.64 -24.22
N LYS A 247 -0.22 -0.70 -23.42
CA LYS A 247 1.15 -0.75 -22.91
C LYS A 247 1.34 -1.83 -21.85
N VAL A 248 0.27 -2.12 -21.11
CA VAL A 248 0.14 -3.31 -20.30
C VAL A 248 -1.14 -4.05 -20.68
N ASP A 249 -1.17 -5.35 -20.49
CA ASP A 249 -2.32 -6.21 -20.78
C ASP A 249 -3.16 -6.46 -19.54
N LEU A 250 -2.56 -6.35 -18.37
CA LEU A 250 -3.13 -6.66 -17.07
C LEU A 250 -2.65 -5.64 -16.04
N LEU A 251 -3.50 -5.35 -15.05
CA LEU A 251 -3.10 -4.67 -13.82
C LEU A 251 -3.11 -5.67 -12.66
N PHE A 252 -2.00 -5.78 -11.95
CA PHE A 252 -1.88 -6.63 -10.77
C PHE A 252 -2.42 -5.91 -9.52
N ALA A 253 -2.73 -6.67 -8.47
CA ALA A 253 -3.19 -6.20 -7.16
C ALA A 253 -4.38 -5.21 -7.25
N TYR A 254 -5.28 -5.46 -8.19
CA TYR A 254 -6.50 -4.70 -8.32
C TYR A 254 -7.48 -5.04 -7.20
N GLY A 255 -7.65 -4.11 -6.27
CA GLY A 255 -8.57 -4.27 -5.16
C GLY A 255 -10.03 -4.18 -5.61
N THR A 256 -10.83 -5.18 -5.25
CA THR A 256 -12.28 -5.18 -5.44
C THR A 256 -12.98 -5.26 -4.10
N SER A 257 -13.88 -4.35 -3.83
CA SER A 257 -14.74 -4.35 -2.64
C SER A 257 -16.18 -4.18 -3.06
N ARG A 258 -17.11 -4.76 -2.31
CA ARG A 258 -18.55 -4.57 -2.57
C ARG A 258 -18.97 -3.10 -2.45
N ASN A 259 -18.22 -2.32 -1.70
CA ASN A 259 -18.54 -0.92 -1.39
C ASN A 259 -17.80 0.09 -2.27
N THR A 260 -16.71 -0.31 -2.94
CA THR A 260 -15.79 0.60 -3.62
C THR A 260 -15.69 0.41 -5.12
N THR A 261 -16.65 -0.25 -5.75
CA THR A 261 -16.63 -0.51 -7.20
C THR A 261 -17.52 0.45 -8.01
N PRO A 262 -17.21 1.77 -8.09
CA PRO A 262 -17.74 2.60 -9.17
C PRO A 262 -16.94 2.25 -10.44
N GLY A 263 -17.57 1.68 -11.44
CA GLY A 263 -16.97 1.42 -12.75
C GLY A 263 -16.56 -0.02 -13.06
N GLU A 264 -17.06 -1.03 -12.33
CA GLU A 264 -16.94 -2.46 -12.73
C GLU A 264 -17.44 -2.75 -14.16
N LYS A 265 -18.17 -1.82 -14.75
CA LYS A 265 -18.64 -1.94 -16.13
C LYS A 265 -17.57 -1.58 -17.17
N ASP A 266 -16.48 -0.96 -16.74
CA ASP A 266 -15.47 -0.42 -17.65
C ASP A 266 -14.28 -1.38 -17.85
N TYR A 267 -14.14 -2.39 -16.98
CA TYR A 267 -13.02 -3.35 -17.00
C TYR A 267 -13.48 -4.74 -16.59
N LEU A 268 -12.87 -5.77 -17.19
CA LEU A 268 -12.98 -7.13 -16.69
C LEU A 268 -12.08 -7.31 -15.49
N VAL A 269 -12.52 -8.13 -14.54
CA VAL A 269 -11.77 -8.47 -13.36
C VAL A 269 -11.75 -9.99 -13.21
N THR A 270 -10.56 -10.54 -12.96
CA THR A 270 -10.41 -11.98 -12.71
C THR A 270 -11.07 -12.39 -11.39
N LYS A 271 -11.13 -13.69 -11.12
CA LYS A 271 -11.35 -14.18 -9.76
C LYS A 271 -10.30 -13.60 -8.82
N GLY A 272 -10.71 -13.29 -7.60
CA GLY A 272 -9.79 -12.89 -6.55
C GLY A 272 -8.84 -14.02 -6.19
N TYR A 273 -7.58 -13.70 -6.03
CA TYR A 273 -6.54 -14.64 -5.61
C TYR A 273 -6.08 -14.40 -4.16
N TYR A 274 -6.49 -13.30 -3.55
CA TYR A 274 -6.26 -12.98 -2.15
C TYR A 274 -7.41 -12.15 -1.59
N THR A 275 -7.88 -12.48 -0.38
CA THR A 275 -9.00 -11.76 0.25
C THR A 275 -8.69 -11.50 1.72
N MET A 276 -8.94 -10.29 2.18
CA MET A 276 -8.65 -9.83 3.53
C MET A 276 -9.72 -8.87 4.06
N GLN A 277 -9.52 -8.32 5.26
CA GLN A 277 -10.25 -7.12 5.72
C GLN A 277 -9.94 -5.94 4.79
N GLU A 278 -10.81 -4.95 4.72
CA GLU A 278 -10.73 -3.92 3.67
C GLU A 278 -9.53 -3.01 3.86
N TYR A 279 -9.51 -2.22 4.93
CA TYR A 279 -8.45 -1.26 5.23
C TYR A 279 -8.03 -1.32 6.69
N ALA A 280 -6.77 -0.97 6.92
CA ALA A 280 -6.22 -0.74 8.25
C ALA A 280 -5.70 0.70 8.35
N TYR A 281 -5.68 1.19 9.56
CA TYR A 281 -5.23 2.54 9.90
C TYR A 281 -4.06 2.42 10.86
N LEU A 282 -2.92 3.03 10.49
CA LEU A 282 -1.70 2.99 11.29
C LEU A 282 -1.33 4.40 11.73
N VAL A 283 -0.84 4.49 12.95
CA VAL A 283 -0.37 5.71 13.59
C VAL A 283 1.00 5.46 14.21
N LEU A 284 1.72 6.53 14.54
CA LEU A 284 2.91 6.38 15.40
C LEU A 284 2.47 6.02 16.82
N GLU A 285 3.21 5.10 17.45
CA GLU A 285 3.03 4.81 18.86
C GLU A 285 3.20 6.10 19.65
N GLY A 286 2.19 6.46 20.44
CA GLY A 286 2.29 7.59 21.36
C GLY A 286 3.39 7.28 22.38
N THR A 287 4.29 8.22 22.63
CA THR A 287 5.16 8.13 23.80
C THR A 287 4.25 8.09 25.03
N ALA A 288 4.20 6.95 25.70
CA ALA A 288 3.47 6.82 26.97
C ALA A 288 3.97 7.94 27.88
N GLU A 289 3.08 8.82 28.35
CA GLU A 289 3.38 9.67 29.48
C GLU A 289 3.71 8.73 30.64
N VAL A 290 4.97 8.70 31.01
CA VAL A 290 5.37 8.13 32.31
C VAL A 290 4.64 9.00 33.33
N SER A 291 3.59 8.46 33.91
CA SER A 291 2.87 9.13 34.98
C SER A 291 3.87 9.33 36.13
N GLU A 292 4.16 10.58 36.44
CA GLU A 292 4.97 11.00 37.60
C GLU A 292 4.35 10.56 38.95
N GLN A 293 3.41 9.67 38.98
CA GLN A 293 2.69 9.20 40.17
C GLN A 293 3.36 8.02 40.91
N GLU A 294 4.44 7.46 40.39
CA GLU A 294 5.13 6.34 41.08
C GLU A 294 6.40 6.75 41.84
N MET A 295 6.72 8.06 41.96
CA MET A 295 7.93 8.52 42.69
C MET A 295 7.65 9.15 44.06
N GLU A 296 6.44 9.11 44.60
CA GLU A 296 6.12 9.68 45.95
C GLU A 296 5.74 8.63 47.01
N THR A 297 6.15 7.41 46.92
CA THR A 297 5.92 6.41 47.98
C THR A 297 7.18 5.65 48.37
N GLU A 298 8.33 6.34 48.55
CA GLU A 298 9.47 5.85 49.34
C GLU A 298 10.15 7.02 50.08
N GLU A 299 9.51 7.49 51.14
CA GLU A 299 10.17 8.13 52.30
C GLU A 299 9.56 7.57 53.59
#